data_8582a17e9e94246b4aa713bc3e14e2ec
#
_entry.id   8582a17e9e94246b4aa713bc3e14e2ec
#
_cell.length_a   1.000
_cell.length_b   1.000
_cell.length_c   1.000
_cell.angle_alpha   90.00
_cell.angle_beta   90.00
_cell.angle_gamma   90.00
#
_symmetry.space_group_name_H-M   'P 1'
#
loop_
_entity.id
_entity.type
_entity.pdbx_description
1 polymer ?
#
loop_
_entity_poly.entity_id
_entity_poly.type
_entity_poly.pdbx_seq_one_letter_code
_entity_poly.pdbx_strand_id
1 'polypeptide(L)'
;LLAGLQYISAIVPDKDKSVIEQLVSKIALGASAAPENLLVTPAASPVDLDVIRQAVAAGLSVHFSYQNAAGERLSRTVDPLRLDLVGESWYLRGWSHEREALRTFRLDRISELTVSNQPITTTLTHGDLPDELFDISDSHIRVSCVVEESSLPLISAYRPVVMSAAEGDTVQIEVAFSDLSSVPVFVSQLPGAIRVVSPPEAVSAVSRWAQQALTGYNA
;
A
#
# COMPACT_ATOMS: atom_id res chain seq x y z
N LEU A 1 1.39 -16.30 -17.11
CA LEU A 1 0.86 -17.29 -16.15
C LEU A 1 1.99 -17.95 -15.34
N LEU A 2 3.05 -18.50 -15.98
CA LEU A 2 4.20 -19.13 -15.29
C LEU A 2 4.91 -18.15 -14.34
N ALA A 3 5.21 -16.91 -14.78
CA ALA A 3 5.81 -15.88 -13.96
C ALA A 3 4.95 -15.53 -12.72
N GLY A 4 3.62 -15.51 -12.88
CA GLY A 4 2.69 -15.30 -11.77
C GLY A 4 2.71 -16.43 -10.75
N LEU A 5 2.80 -17.70 -11.21
CA LEU A 5 2.90 -18.85 -10.33
C LEU A 5 4.25 -18.93 -9.61
N GLN A 6 5.35 -18.58 -10.27
CA GLN A 6 6.67 -18.46 -9.64
C GLN A 6 6.67 -17.36 -8.57
N TYR A 7 6.01 -16.23 -8.85
CA TYR A 7 5.80 -15.17 -7.87
C TYR A 7 5.04 -15.68 -6.64
N ILE A 8 3.92 -16.40 -6.86
CA ILE A 8 3.12 -16.99 -5.78
C ILE A 8 3.94 -18.02 -4.99
N SER A 9 4.73 -18.88 -5.64
CA SER A 9 5.55 -19.89 -4.95
C SER A 9 6.57 -19.30 -3.98
N ALA A 10 7.04 -18.09 -4.25
CA ALA A 10 8.02 -17.42 -3.41
C ALA A 10 7.41 -16.72 -2.18
N ILE A 11 6.09 -16.48 -2.18
CA ILE A 11 5.38 -15.81 -1.06
C ILE A 11 4.52 -16.77 -0.22
N VAL A 12 4.37 -18.01 -0.67
CA VAL A 12 3.56 -19.02 0.03
C VAL A 12 4.40 -19.77 1.07
N PRO A 13 3.82 -20.17 2.22
CA PRO A 13 4.50 -20.97 3.23
C PRO A 13 5.12 -22.26 2.65
N ASP A 14 6.24 -22.70 3.21
CA ASP A 14 6.98 -23.87 2.71
C ASP A 14 6.12 -25.13 2.58
N LYS A 15 5.13 -25.31 3.45
CA LYS A 15 4.18 -26.43 3.39
C LYS A 15 3.32 -26.47 2.12
N ASP A 16 3.07 -25.32 1.51
CA ASP A 16 2.20 -25.19 0.34
C ASP A 16 3.00 -24.99 -0.95
N LYS A 17 4.32 -24.77 -0.87
CA LYS A 17 5.22 -24.62 -2.01
C LYS A 17 5.19 -25.82 -2.95
N SER A 18 5.13 -27.04 -2.41
CA SER A 18 5.12 -28.28 -3.20
C SER A 18 3.93 -28.37 -4.15
N VAL A 19 2.77 -27.85 -3.76
CA VAL A 19 1.56 -27.83 -4.59
C VAL A 19 1.73 -26.85 -5.75
N ILE A 20 2.31 -25.69 -5.49
CA ILE A 20 2.54 -24.67 -6.51
C ILE A 20 3.64 -25.11 -7.47
N GLU A 21 4.71 -25.73 -6.99
CA GLU A 21 5.77 -26.31 -7.82
C GLU A 21 5.23 -27.39 -8.76
N GLN A 22 4.31 -28.25 -8.28
CA GLN A 22 3.63 -29.23 -9.10
C GLN A 22 2.75 -28.57 -10.18
N LEU A 23 2.05 -27.47 -9.85
CA LEU A 23 1.27 -26.70 -10.80
C LEU A 23 2.17 -26.03 -11.85
N VAL A 24 3.27 -25.42 -11.44
CA VAL A 24 4.27 -24.82 -12.33
C VAL A 24 4.81 -25.88 -13.28
N SER A 25 5.20 -27.05 -12.77
CA SER A 25 5.71 -28.16 -13.58
C SER A 25 4.69 -28.68 -14.59
N LYS A 26 3.41 -28.81 -14.20
CA LYS A 26 2.33 -29.26 -15.11
C LYS A 26 2.07 -28.25 -16.23
N ILE A 27 2.11 -26.96 -15.92
CA ILE A 27 1.90 -25.90 -16.91
C ILE A 27 3.12 -25.76 -17.84
N ALA A 28 4.33 -25.92 -17.30
CA ALA A 28 5.56 -25.89 -18.09
C ALA A 28 5.62 -27.05 -19.12
N LEU A 29 5.09 -28.22 -18.80
CA LEU A 29 4.99 -29.35 -19.72
C LEU A 29 4.09 -29.08 -20.93
N GLY A 30 3.15 -28.14 -20.83
CA GLY A 30 2.25 -27.72 -21.92
C GLY A 30 2.71 -26.49 -22.69
N ALA A 31 3.81 -25.85 -22.31
CA ALA A 31 4.29 -24.61 -22.91
C ALA A 31 5.46 -24.88 -23.85
N SER A 32 5.33 -24.47 -25.12
CA SER A 32 6.36 -24.65 -26.18
C SER A 32 7.70 -23.92 -25.95
N ALA A 33 7.78 -23.04 -24.97
CA ALA A 33 9.02 -22.38 -24.50
C ALA A 33 8.81 -21.87 -23.07
N ALA A 34 9.42 -22.52 -22.09
CA ALA A 34 9.60 -21.91 -20.78
C ALA A 34 10.75 -20.90 -20.87
N PRO A 35 10.59 -19.63 -20.49
CA PRO A 35 11.73 -18.74 -20.40
C PRO A 35 12.60 -19.20 -19.24
N GLU A 36 13.70 -19.87 -19.53
CA GLU A 36 14.64 -20.41 -18.54
C GLU A 36 15.36 -19.33 -17.71
N ASN A 37 15.19 -18.04 -18.05
CA ASN A 37 15.95 -16.92 -17.47
C ASN A 37 15.08 -15.82 -16.86
N LEU A 38 13.79 -16.04 -16.60
CA LEU A 38 12.97 -15.03 -15.91
C LEU A 38 13.00 -15.27 -14.41
N LEU A 39 13.94 -14.65 -13.72
CA LEU A 39 13.96 -14.61 -12.27
C LEU A 39 12.95 -13.55 -11.80
N VAL A 40 11.78 -13.98 -11.35
CA VAL A 40 10.83 -13.08 -10.67
C VAL A 40 11.19 -13.09 -9.19
N THR A 41 11.85 -12.03 -8.73
CA THR A 41 12.10 -11.83 -7.31
C THR A 41 10.85 -11.19 -6.71
N PRO A 42 10.12 -11.86 -5.81
CA PRO A 42 8.99 -11.23 -5.14
C PRO A 42 9.48 -10.12 -4.24
N ALA A 43 8.66 -9.08 -4.08
CA ALA A 43 8.90 -8.08 -3.06
C ALA A 43 8.94 -8.78 -1.69
N ALA A 44 10.10 -8.80 -1.06
CA ALA A 44 10.24 -9.35 0.29
C ALA A 44 9.35 -8.54 1.24
N SER A 45 8.60 -9.24 2.09
CA SER A 45 7.89 -8.56 3.16
C SER A 45 8.91 -7.99 4.15
N PRO A 46 8.79 -6.72 4.54
CA PRO A 46 9.69 -6.10 5.54
C PRO A 46 9.46 -6.63 6.95
N VAL A 47 8.37 -7.36 7.18
CA VAL A 47 8.02 -8.01 8.45
C VAL A 47 7.69 -9.48 8.22
N ASP A 48 7.81 -10.27 9.28
CA ASP A 48 7.46 -11.68 9.24
C ASP A 48 5.93 -11.86 9.14
N LEU A 49 5.46 -12.25 7.95
CA LEU A 49 4.04 -12.50 7.69
C LEU A 49 3.50 -13.69 8.51
N ASP A 50 4.35 -14.60 8.97
CA ASP A 50 3.91 -15.74 9.76
C ASP A 50 3.41 -15.31 11.14
N VAL A 51 3.92 -14.22 11.69
CA VAL A 51 3.38 -13.62 12.93
C VAL A 51 1.91 -13.22 12.74
N ILE A 52 1.57 -12.60 11.62
CA ILE A 52 0.18 -12.21 11.32
C ILE A 52 -0.69 -13.46 11.12
N ARG A 53 -0.19 -14.46 10.39
CA ARG A 53 -0.92 -15.72 10.19
C ARG A 53 -1.15 -16.48 11.50
N GLN A 54 -0.17 -16.52 12.40
CA GLN A 54 -0.29 -17.13 13.72
C GLN A 54 -1.34 -16.39 14.56
N ALA A 55 -1.35 -15.06 14.54
CA ALA A 55 -2.35 -14.27 15.25
C ALA A 55 -3.77 -14.60 14.77
N VAL A 56 -3.98 -14.60 13.44
CA VAL A 56 -5.29 -14.96 12.84
C VAL A 56 -5.70 -16.39 13.22
N ALA A 57 -4.79 -17.36 13.13
CA ALA A 57 -5.08 -18.75 13.46
C ALA A 57 -5.42 -18.94 14.96
N ALA A 58 -4.84 -18.13 15.83
CA ALA A 58 -5.10 -18.14 17.27
C ALA A 58 -6.31 -17.28 17.68
N GLY A 59 -6.91 -16.53 16.76
CA GLY A 59 -7.99 -15.58 17.07
C GLY A 59 -7.52 -14.40 17.92
N LEU A 60 -6.27 -13.97 17.72
CA LEU A 60 -5.62 -12.91 18.49
C LEU A 60 -5.29 -11.71 17.60
N SER A 61 -5.29 -10.52 18.21
CA SER A 61 -4.83 -9.29 17.57
C SER A 61 -3.31 -9.30 17.38
N VAL A 62 -2.80 -8.42 16.53
CA VAL A 62 -1.37 -8.11 16.43
C VAL A 62 -1.08 -6.76 17.06
N HIS A 63 0.13 -6.64 17.60
CA HIS A 63 0.64 -5.40 18.19
C HIS A 63 1.92 -5.00 17.49
N PHE A 64 2.07 -3.70 17.14
CA PHE A 64 3.25 -3.18 16.44
C PHE A 64 3.43 -1.67 16.64
N SER A 65 4.63 -1.20 16.36
CA SER A 65 4.96 0.22 16.20
C SER A 65 4.79 0.62 14.74
N TYR A 66 4.00 1.64 14.47
CA TYR A 66 3.71 2.13 13.12
C TYR A 66 4.24 3.54 12.90
N GLN A 67 5.05 3.72 11.87
CA GLN A 67 5.51 5.05 11.46
C GLN A 67 4.51 5.66 10.48
N ASN A 68 3.86 6.75 10.91
CA ASN A 68 2.94 7.49 10.05
C ASN A 68 3.70 8.29 8.96
N ALA A 69 2.96 8.95 8.06
CA ALA A 69 3.57 9.75 6.99
C ALA A 69 4.31 10.99 7.51
N ALA A 70 4.02 11.45 8.72
CA ALA A 70 4.75 12.53 9.40
C ALA A 70 6.06 12.07 10.08
N GLY A 71 6.35 10.76 10.03
CA GLY A 71 7.53 10.18 10.68
C GLY A 71 7.34 9.82 12.15
N GLU A 72 6.16 10.09 12.73
CA GLU A 72 5.87 9.75 14.12
C GLU A 72 5.64 8.25 14.29
N ARG A 73 6.18 7.67 15.35
CA ARG A 73 5.95 6.27 15.71
C ARG A 73 4.84 6.17 16.74
N LEU A 74 3.84 5.38 16.41
CA LEU A 74 2.65 5.18 17.20
C LEU A 74 2.41 3.69 17.40
N SER A 75 2.16 3.30 18.64
CA SER A 75 1.75 1.93 18.97
C SER A 75 0.36 1.64 18.43
N ARG A 76 0.17 0.43 17.88
CA ARG A 76 -1.10 -0.02 17.30
C ARG A 76 -1.41 -1.45 17.72
N THR A 77 -2.67 -1.66 18.07
CA THR A 77 -3.26 -2.98 18.24
C THR A 77 -4.32 -3.16 17.16
N VAL A 78 -4.20 -4.22 16.38
CA VAL A 78 -5.03 -4.42 15.20
C VAL A 78 -5.55 -5.86 15.15
N ASP A 79 -6.84 -6.02 14.92
CA ASP A 79 -7.42 -7.30 14.55
C ASP A 79 -7.15 -7.53 13.06
N PRO A 80 -6.26 -8.48 12.70
CA PRO A 80 -5.87 -8.66 11.31
C PRO A 80 -7.00 -9.32 10.52
N LEU A 81 -7.39 -8.74 9.38
CA LEU A 81 -8.46 -9.26 8.54
C LEU A 81 -7.96 -9.72 7.17
N ARG A 82 -7.04 -8.97 6.55
CA ARG A 82 -6.57 -9.27 5.19
C ARG A 82 -5.16 -8.71 4.96
N LEU A 83 -4.36 -9.50 4.21
CA LEU A 83 -3.08 -9.06 3.66
C LEU A 83 -3.24 -8.86 2.16
N ASP A 84 -2.88 -7.70 1.67
CA ASP A 84 -2.91 -7.35 0.26
C ASP A 84 -1.51 -7.01 -0.24
N LEU A 85 -1.18 -7.45 -1.46
CA LEU A 85 0.03 -7.03 -2.18
C LEU A 85 -0.39 -6.17 -3.36
N VAL A 86 0.04 -4.91 -3.37
CA VAL A 86 -0.24 -3.98 -4.47
C VAL A 86 1.07 -3.40 -4.98
N GLY A 87 1.39 -3.68 -6.24
CA GLY A 87 2.73 -3.43 -6.77
C GLY A 87 3.78 -4.22 -5.98
N GLU A 88 4.73 -3.53 -5.39
CA GLU A 88 5.79 -4.11 -4.56
C GLU A 88 5.54 -3.92 -3.05
N SER A 89 4.38 -3.41 -2.66
CA SER A 89 4.10 -3.06 -1.27
C SER A 89 3.06 -3.98 -0.67
N TRP A 90 3.36 -4.50 0.52
CA TRP A 90 2.44 -5.26 1.34
C TRP A 90 1.63 -4.35 2.26
N TYR A 91 0.36 -4.69 2.44
CA TYR A 91 -0.59 -3.97 3.28
C TYR A 91 -1.32 -4.94 4.21
N LEU A 92 -1.41 -4.58 5.48
CA LEU A 92 -2.29 -5.23 6.45
C LEU A 92 -3.57 -4.39 6.57
N ARG A 93 -4.69 -5.01 6.31
CA ARG A 93 -6.01 -4.43 6.59
C ARG A 93 -6.59 -5.06 7.83
N GLY A 94 -7.11 -4.24 8.72
CA GLY A 94 -7.64 -4.72 9.97
C GLY A 94 -8.39 -3.63 10.75
N TRP A 95 -9.01 -4.06 11.85
CA TRP A 95 -9.66 -3.16 12.79
C TRP A 95 -8.65 -2.62 13.78
N SER A 96 -8.43 -1.32 13.79
CA SER A 96 -7.55 -0.65 14.75
C SER A 96 -8.31 -0.34 16.03
N HIS A 97 -7.82 -0.85 17.17
CA HIS A 97 -8.45 -0.62 18.47
C HIS A 97 -8.36 0.84 18.90
N GLU A 98 -7.24 1.52 18.62
CA GLU A 98 -7.04 2.92 19.01
C GLU A 98 -7.84 3.91 18.15
N ARG A 99 -8.30 3.45 16.98
CA ARG A 99 -9.08 4.29 16.06
C ARG A 99 -10.54 3.86 15.97
N GLU A 100 -10.89 2.70 16.54
CA GLU A 100 -12.22 2.09 16.46
C GLU A 100 -12.75 2.06 15.02
N ALA A 101 -11.86 1.71 14.07
CA ALA A 101 -12.17 1.73 12.63
C ALA A 101 -11.28 0.77 11.85
N LEU A 102 -11.77 0.36 10.68
CA LEU A 102 -10.96 -0.29 9.66
C LEU A 102 -9.82 0.63 9.22
N ARG A 103 -8.62 0.07 9.15
CA ARG A 103 -7.41 0.78 8.71
C ARG A 103 -6.54 -0.13 7.85
N THR A 104 -5.77 0.53 6.99
CA THR A 104 -4.78 -0.11 6.13
C THR A 104 -3.39 0.35 6.57
N PHE A 105 -2.51 -0.61 6.83
CA PHE A 105 -1.15 -0.38 7.29
C PHE A 105 -0.17 -0.94 6.28
N ARG A 106 0.72 -0.12 5.80
CA ARG A 106 1.81 -0.53 4.92
C ARG A 106 2.88 -1.24 5.74
N LEU A 107 3.25 -2.47 5.37
CA LEU A 107 4.11 -3.31 6.21
C LEU A 107 5.54 -2.79 6.35
N ASP A 108 6.06 -2.05 5.38
CA ASP A 108 7.38 -1.41 5.46
C ASP A 108 7.46 -0.27 6.50
N ARG A 109 6.31 0.17 7.02
CA ARG A 109 6.21 1.17 8.10
C ARG A 109 5.94 0.53 9.46
N ILE A 110 5.89 -0.79 9.53
CA ILE A 110 5.69 -1.57 10.75
C ILE A 110 7.04 -1.99 11.30
N SER A 111 7.21 -1.88 12.61
CA SER A 111 8.32 -2.44 13.38
C SER A 111 7.78 -3.08 14.66
N GLU A 112 8.57 -3.98 15.26
CA GLU A 112 8.23 -4.65 16.52
C GLU A 112 6.89 -5.42 16.47
N LEU A 113 6.61 -6.08 15.33
CA LEU A 113 5.39 -6.85 15.13
C LEU A 113 5.38 -8.10 16.03
N THR A 114 4.35 -8.22 16.84
CA THR A 114 4.14 -9.36 17.76
C THR A 114 2.68 -9.78 17.79
N VAL A 115 2.42 -11.05 18.15
CA VAL A 115 1.08 -11.51 18.48
C VAL A 115 0.69 -10.92 19.84
N SER A 116 -0.45 -10.26 19.90
CA SER A 116 -1.01 -9.71 21.14
C SER A 116 -1.67 -10.82 21.97
N ASN A 117 -1.80 -10.59 23.27
CA ASN A 117 -2.62 -11.45 24.14
C ASN A 117 -4.12 -11.09 24.10
N GLN A 118 -4.51 -10.13 23.28
CA GLN A 118 -5.90 -9.68 23.17
C GLN A 118 -6.63 -10.50 22.10
N PRO A 119 -7.82 -11.03 22.38
CA PRO A 119 -8.62 -11.69 21.37
C PRO A 119 -9.10 -10.69 20.31
N ILE A 120 -9.35 -11.17 19.10
CA ILE A 120 -10.02 -10.41 18.06
C ILE A 120 -11.41 -10.01 18.57
N THR A 121 -11.71 -8.73 18.52
CA THR A 121 -12.98 -8.16 19.01
C THR A 121 -13.92 -7.78 17.88
N THR A 122 -13.40 -7.55 16.68
CA THR A 122 -14.24 -7.22 15.53
C THR A 122 -15.04 -8.43 15.05
N THR A 123 -16.27 -8.19 14.66
CA THR A 123 -17.13 -9.19 13.99
C THR A 123 -16.93 -9.17 12.47
N LEU A 124 -16.17 -8.21 11.95
CA LEU A 124 -15.86 -8.11 10.54
C LEU A 124 -14.95 -9.25 10.09
N THR A 125 -15.17 -9.71 8.89
CA THR A 125 -14.37 -10.74 8.22
C THR A 125 -13.67 -10.15 6.99
N HIS A 126 -12.77 -10.91 6.38
CA HIS A 126 -12.14 -10.48 5.12
C HIS A 126 -13.16 -10.23 3.99
N GLY A 127 -14.34 -10.86 4.04
CA GLY A 127 -15.41 -10.67 3.04
C GLY A 127 -16.19 -9.38 3.22
N ASP A 128 -16.12 -8.75 4.40
CA ASP A 128 -16.77 -7.47 4.68
C ASP A 128 -15.88 -6.28 4.27
N LEU A 129 -14.64 -6.55 3.86
CA LEU A 129 -13.72 -5.53 3.38
C LEU A 129 -14.03 -5.18 1.93
N PRO A 130 -14.04 -3.88 1.56
CA PRO A 130 -14.08 -3.49 0.16
C PRO A 130 -12.98 -4.19 -0.63
N ASP A 131 -13.23 -4.59 -1.87
CA ASP A 131 -12.18 -5.18 -2.72
C ASP A 131 -11.06 -4.19 -3.01
N GLU A 132 -11.39 -2.92 -2.95
CA GLU A 132 -10.44 -1.85 -3.10
C GLU A 132 -9.60 -1.64 -1.83
N LEU A 133 -8.27 -1.60 -1.99
CA LEU A 133 -7.34 -1.41 -0.88
C LEU A 133 -7.55 -0.07 -0.17
N PHE A 134 -7.88 0.94 -0.94
CA PHE A 134 -8.20 2.28 -0.47
C PHE A 134 -9.65 2.58 -0.84
N ASP A 135 -10.54 2.35 0.09
CA ASP A 135 -11.92 2.83 -0.04
C ASP A 135 -11.90 4.36 0.00
N ILE A 136 -12.39 4.98 -1.05
CA ILE A 136 -12.59 6.43 -1.09
C ILE A 136 -13.85 6.70 -0.25
N SER A 137 -13.69 6.61 1.08
CA SER A 137 -14.75 7.02 2.00
C SER A 137 -14.87 8.55 1.99
N ASP A 138 -16.02 9.06 2.40
CA ASP A 138 -16.26 10.51 2.55
C ASP A 138 -15.27 11.19 3.52
N SER A 139 -14.52 10.39 4.31
CA SER A 139 -13.48 10.86 5.20
C SER A 139 -12.12 11.11 4.51
N HIS A 140 -11.94 10.74 3.24
CA HIS A 140 -10.72 11.00 2.50
C HIS A 140 -10.68 12.44 1.99
N ILE A 141 -9.48 13.02 2.06
CA ILE A 141 -9.23 14.36 1.53
C ILE A 141 -9.04 14.24 0.02
N ARG A 142 -9.96 14.80 -0.73
CA ARG A 142 -9.86 14.87 -2.18
C ARG A 142 -8.94 16.02 -2.57
N VAL A 143 -7.87 15.69 -3.26
CA VAL A 143 -6.85 16.67 -3.69
C VAL A 143 -6.89 16.78 -5.21
N SER A 144 -7.19 17.99 -5.67
CA SER A 144 -7.14 18.30 -7.10
C SER A 144 -5.73 18.73 -7.48
N CYS A 145 -5.22 18.12 -8.55
CA CYS A 145 -3.89 18.37 -9.09
C CYS A 145 -3.95 18.59 -10.60
N VAL A 146 -2.99 19.34 -11.11
CA VAL A 146 -2.69 19.40 -12.54
C VAL A 146 -1.41 18.61 -12.78
N VAL A 147 -1.41 17.73 -13.75
CA VAL A 147 -0.30 16.81 -14.05
C VAL A 147 -0.14 16.71 -15.58
N GLU A 148 1.09 16.49 -16.04
CA GLU A 148 1.33 16.13 -17.43
C GLU A 148 0.66 14.79 -17.77
N GLU A 149 -0.08 14.70 -18.87
CA GLU A 149 -0.82 13.51 -19.27
C GLU A 149 0.10 12.28 -19.42
N SER A 150 1.30 12.50 -19.93
CA SER A 150 2.35 11.47 -20.05
C SER A 150 2.79 10.85 -18.73
N SER A 151 2.56 11.54 -17.60
CA SER A 151 2.95 11.10 -16.26
C SER A 151 1.85 10.29 -15.55
N LEU A 152 0.63 10.21 -16.09
CA LEU A 152 -0.47 9.45 -15.47
C LEU A 152 -0.13 7.98 -15.16
N PRO A 153 0.57 7.23 -16.04
CA PRO A 153 0.93 5.84 -15.74
C PRO A 153 1.80 5.70 -14.50
N LEU A 154 2.66 6.69 -14.20
CA LEU A 154 3.59 6.67 -13.07
C LEU A 154 2.89 6.84 -11.72
N ILE A 155 1.70 7.46 -11.73
CA ILE A 155 0.87 7.67 -10.52
C ILE A 155 -0.38 6.79 -10.48
N SER A 156 -0.46 5.79 -11.36
CA SER A 156 -1.63 4.88 -11.46
C SER A 156 -1.95 4.18 -10.13
N ALA A 157 -0.95 3.92 -9.28
CA ALA A 157 -1.13 3.33 -7.96
C ALA A 157 -2.00 4.20 -7.01
N TYR A 158 -2.06 5.51 -7.25
CA TYR A 158 -2.92 6.44 -6.50
C TYR A 158 -4.33 6.54 -7.07
N ARG A 159 -4.63 5.82 -8.16
CA ARG A 159 -5.94 5.80 -8.83
C ARG A 159 -6.49 7.20 -9.11
N PRO A 160 -5.74 8.04 -9.84
CA PRO A 160 -6.20 9.37 -10.17
C PRO A 160 -7.47 9.32 -11.01
N VAL A 161 -8.45 10.14 -10.67
CA VAL A 161 -9.65 10.35 -11.47
C VAL A 161 -9.37 11.57 -12.37
N VAL A 162 -9.36 11.35 -13.69
CA VAL A 162 -9.22 12.47 -14.65
C VAL A 162 -10.52 13.24 -14.70
N MET A 163 -10.47 14.53 -14.38
CA MET A 163 -11.63 15.42 -14.31
C MET A 163 -11.83 16.19 -15.62
N SER A 164 -10.76 16.74 -16.19
CA SER A 164 -10.80 17.52 -17.42
C SER A 164 -9.41 17.67 -18.04
N ALA A 165 -9.35 17.99 -19.33
CA ALA A 165 -8.15 18.53 -19.92
C ALA A 165 -7.82 19.91 -19.31
N ALA A 166 -6.55 20.22 -19.16
CA ALA A 166 -6.05 21.52 -18.73
C ALA A 166 -5.28 22.19 -19.87
N GLU A 167 -4.48 23.21 -19.60
CA GLU A 167 -3.72 23.89 -20.66
C GLU A 167 -2.58 23.01 -21.18
N GLY A 168 -2.44 22.96 -22.50
CA GLY A 168 -1.39 22.19 -23.20
C GLY A 168 -1.58 20.68 -22.99
N ASP A 169 -0.47 19.96 -22.75
CA ASP A 169 -0.43 18.51 -22.54
C ASP A 169 -0.67 18.13 -21.07
N THR A 170 -1.46 18.93 -20.34
CA THR A 170 -1.76 18.67 -18.92
C THR A 170 -3.23 18.31 -18.72
N VAL A 171 -3.49 17.55 -17.68
CA VAL A 171 -4.84 17.15 -17.25
C VAL A 171 -5.04 17.49 -15.78
N GLN A 172 -6.28 17.84 -15.44
CA GLN A 172 -6.70 17.97 -14.05
C GLN A 172 -7.17 16.62 -13.55
N ILE A 173 -6.61 16.19 -12.43
CA ILE A 173 -6.94 14.94 -11.76
C ILE A 173 -7.40 15.20 -10.34
N GLU A 174 -8.17 14.26 -9.80
CA GLU A 174 -8.49 14.18 -8.38
C GLU A 174 -7.89 12.90 -7.80
N VAL A 175 -7.21 13.03 -6.65
CA VAL A 175 -6.62 11.91 -5.90
C VAL A 175 -7.11 11.98 -4.45
N ALA A 176 -7.49 10.84 -3.90
CA ALA A 176 -7.96 10.73 -2.53
C ALA A 176 -6.84 10.33 -1.58
N PHE A 177 -6.70 11.04 -0.45
CA PHE A 177 -5.70 10.77 0.59
C PHE A 177 -6.37 10.60 1.95
N SER A 178 -5.86 9.67 2.75
CA SER A 178 -6.32 9.49 4.13
C SER A 178 -5.89 10.60 5.07
N ASP A 179 -4.79 11.30 4.74
CA ASP A 179 -4.28 12.45 5.48
C ASP A 179 -3.41 13.36 4.59
N LEU A 180 -3.28 14.62 4.98
CA LEU A 180 -2.52 15.64 4.24
C LEU A 180 -1.00 15.39 4.21
N SER A 181 -0.45 14.60 5.13
CA SER A 181 0.98 14.31 5.17
C SER A 181 1.44 13.39 4.04
N SER A 182 0.50 12.68 3.41
CA SER A 182 0.76 11.83 2.24
C SER A 182 0.88 12.63 0.93
N VAL A 183 0.34 13.85 0.87
CA VAL A 183 0.33 14.67 -0.36
C VAL A 183 1.74 15.10 -0.79
N PRO A 184 2.64 15.58 0.10
CA PRO A 184 4.01 15.89 -0.29
C PRO A 184 4.78 14.69 -0.84
N VAL A 185 4.57 13.50 -0.27
CA VAL A 185 5.19 12.25 -0.75
C VAL A 185 4.71 11.90 -2.16
N PHE A 186 3.43 12.07 -2.43
CA PHE A 186 2.86 11.91 -3.78
C PHE A 186 3.49 12.88 -4.78
N VAL A 187 3.57 14.17 -4.44
CA VAL A 187 4.15 15.20 -5.31
C VAL A 187 5.64 14.96 -5.57
N SER A 188 6.37 14.44 -4.57
CA SER A 188 7.80 14.16 -4.69
C SER A 188 8.15 13.06 -5.71
N GLN A 189 7.19 12.23 -6.10
CA GLN A 189 7.42 11.18 -7.11
C GLN A 189 7.57 11.73 -8.53
N LEU A 190 6.99 12.89 -8.81
CA LEU A 190 7.06 13.55 -10.12
C LEU A 190 7.41 15.04 -9.93
N PRO A 191 8.68 15.35 -9.55
CA PRO A 191 9.08 16.73 -9.30
C PRO A 191 8.89 17.60 -10.54
N GLY A 192 8.13 18.69 -10.36
CA GLY A 192 7.83 19.64 -11.45
C GLY A 192 6.67 19.25 -12.37
N ALA A 193 6.30 17.96 -12.45
CA ALA A 193 5.22 17.49 -13.31
C ALA A 193 3.85 17.44 -12.62
N ILE A 194 3.78 17.63 -11.30
CA ILE A 194 2.53 17.69 -10.54
C ILE A 194 2.43 19.03 -9.81
N ARG A 195 1.27 19.68 -9.91
CA ARG A 195 0.93 20.88 -9.17
C ARG A 195 -0.39 20.67 -8.42
N VAL A 196 -0.37 20.77 -7.09
CA VAL A 196 -1.56 20.73 -6.26
C VAL A 196 -2.35 22.03 -6.39
N VAL A 197 -3.65 21.93 -6.63
CA VAL A 197 -4.56 23.06 -6.86
C VAL A 197 -5.48 23.29 -5.66
N SER A 198 -6.05 22.22 -5.10
CA SER A 198 -6.96 22.28 -3.96
C SER A 198 -6.93 20.98 -3.18
N PRO A 199 -7.36 20.98 -1.90
CA PRO A 199 -7.78 22.14 -1.10
C PRO A 199 -6.56 22.98 -0.62
N PRO A 200 -6.78 24.20 -0.09
CA PRO A 200 -5.70 25.09 0.37
C PRO A 200 -4.76 24.44 1.39
N GLU A 201 -5.29 23.57 2.24
CA GLU A 201 -4.51 22.85 3.25
C GLU A 201 -3.49 21.90 2.61
N ALA A 202 -3.85 21.24 1.49
CA ALA A 202 -2.97 20.39 0.74
C ALA A 202 -1.86 21.18 0.05
N VAL A 203 -2.20 22.33 -0.54
CA VAL A 203 -1.23 23.28 -1.11
C VAL A 203 -0.23 23.75 -0.04
N SER A 204 -0.75 24.11 1.13
CA SER A 204 0.07 24.54 2.27
C SER A 204 0.99 23.43 2.79
N ALA A 205 0.52 22.19 2.82
CA ALA A 205 1.32 21.04 3.24
C ALA A 205 2.51 20.82 2.31
N VAL A 206 2.30 20.85 0.98
CA VAL A 206 3.36 20.71 -0.03
C VAL A 206 4.35 21.87 0.06
N SER A 207 3.86 23.12 0.17
CA SER A 207 4.72 24.31 0.27
C SER A 207 5.64 24.26 1.50
N ARG A 208 5.09 23.87 2.65
CA ARG A 208 5.86 23.74 3.89
C ARG A 208 6.92 22.64 3.78
N TRP A 209 6.56 21.50 3.22
CA TRP A 209 7.49 20.40 2.99
C TRP A 209 8.64 20.83 2.07
N ALA A 210 8.35 21.51 0.96
CA ALA A 210 9.36 21.99 0.02
C ALA A 210 10.29 23.03 0.68
N GLN A 211 9.77 23.95 1.50
CA GLN A 211 10.58 24.91 2.25
C GLN A 211 11.51 24.23 3.25
N GLN A 212 11.03 23.21 3.97
CA GLN A 212 11.86 22.44 4.90
C GLN A 212 12.99 21.71 4.17
N ALA A 213 12.70 21.10 3.02
CA ALA A 213 13.70 20.45 2.19
C ALA A 213 14.79 21.44 1.74
N LEU A 214 14.42 22.61 1.24
CA LEU A 214 15.35 23.67 0.83
C LEU A 214 16.23 24.18 1.99
N THR A 215 15.69 24.28 3.19
CA THR A 215 16.45 24.69 4.37
C THR A 215 17.52 23.66 4.73
N GLY A 216 17.23 22.37 4.58
CA GLY A 216 18.19 21.30 4.83
C GLY A 216 19.33 21.22 3.79
N TYR A 217 19.13 21.78 2.59
CA TYR A 217 20.19 21.85 1.56
C TYR A 217 21.10 23.08 1.69
N ASN A 218 20.67 24.11 2.40
CA ASN A 218 21.41 25.37 2.59
C ASN A 218 22.15 25.43 3.94
N ALA A 219 22.11 24.38 4.73
CA ALA A 219 22.81 24.20 5.99
C ALA A 219 24.05 23.33 5.81
#